data_ec508e5ca2234f59798c04d0b6d0cf99
#
_entry.id   ec508e5ca2234f59798c04d0b6d0cf99
#
_cell.length_a   1.000
_cell.length_b   1.000
_cell.length_c   1.000
_cell.angle_alpha   90.00
_cell.angle_beta   90.00
_cell.angle_gamma   90.00
#
_symmetry.space_group_name_H-M   'P 1'
#
loop_
_entity.id
_entity.type
_entity.pdbx_description
1 polymer ?
#
loop_
_entity_poly.entity_id
_entity_poly.type
_entity_poly.pdbx_seq_one_letter_code
_entity_poly.pdbx_strand_id
1 'polypeptide(L)'
;NGGLMMADVIKTATRDAYGKALVELGNTDAKILVLDADLAAATKTGMCKKEHPEKFIDCGIAEANMTGIAAGLSTCGYVPFVSTFAMFASGRAYEQVRNAIGYPHLNVKIAATHAGISVGEDGATHQCNEDIALMRSIPGMVVINPCDDIEAKQAVFAAAEYVGPVYLRFGRLAVPVVNGEDYKFELGKGVTLKEGNKVTLIATG
;
A
#
# COMPACT_ATOMS: atom_id res chain seq x y z
N ASN A 1 42.80 -2.93 -14.36
CA ASN A 1 41.53 -2.31 -14.71
C ASN A 1 40.47 -3.43 -14.87
N GLY A 2 40.02 -4.00 -13.77
CA GLY A 2 38.88 -4.90 -13.74
C GLY A 2 37.66 -4.06 -13.39
N GLY A 3 36.96 -3.52 -14.39
CA GLY A 3 35.61 -3.00 -14.19
C GLY A 3 34.72 -4.17 -13.78
N LEU A 4 34.29 -4.21 -12.52
CA LEU A 4 33.12 -5.01 -12.15
C LEU A 4 31.96 -4.51 -13.03
N MET A 5 31.54 -5.31 -14.00
CA MET A 5 30.23 -5.15 -14.59
C MET A 5 29.23 -5.35 -13.43
N MET A 6 28.63 -4.26 -12.96
CA MET A 6 27.47 -4.37 -12.08
C MET A 6 26.41 -5.10 -12.90
N ALA A 7 26.02 -6.30 -12.47
CA ALA A 7 24.85 -6.96 -13.02
C ALA A 7 23.69 -5.95 -12.99
N ASP A 8 22.92 -5.88 -14.07
CA ASP A 8 21.78 -4.98 -14.15
C ASP A 8 20.85 -5.28 -12.96
N VAL A 9 20.77 -4.35 -12.03
CA VAL A 9 19.93 -4.50 -10.84
C VAL A 9 18.48 -4.43 -11.32
N ILE A 10 17.74 -5.53 -11.16
CA ILE A 10 16.29 -5.56 -11.44
C ILE A 10 15.61 -4.54 -10.53
N LYS A 11 14.79 -3.69 -11.12
CA LYS A 11 14.02 -2.66 -10.40
C LYS A 11 12.56 -2.77 -10.75
N THR A 12 11.70 -2.75 -9.73
CA THR A 12 10.24 -2.78 -9.88
C THR A 12 9.62 -1.77 -8.90
N ALA A 13 8.55 -1.09 -9.33
CA ALA A 13 7.84 -0.22 -8.41
C ALA A 13 6.89 -1.04 -7.50
N THR A 14 6.90 -0.75 -6.21
CA THR A 14 6.05 -1.46 -5.24
C THR A 14 4.55 -1.33 -5.57
N ARG A 15 4.11 -0.20 -6.16
CA ARG A 15 2.73 -0.02 -6.65
C ARG A 15 2.37 -0.96 -7.81
N ASP A 16 3.33 -1.38 -8.64
CA ASP A 16 3.06 -2.34 -9.73
C ASP A 16 2.79 -3.74 -9.15
N ALA A 17 3.53 -4.13 -8.11
CA ALA A 17 3.27 -5.36 -7.36
C ALA A 17 1.89 -5.33 -6.67
N TYR A 18 1.51 -4.18 -6.10
CA TYR A 18 0.18 -3.96 -5.54
C TYR A 18 -0.93 -4.20 -6.58
N GLY A 19 -0.85 -3.57 -7.76
CA GLY A 19 -1.84 -3.76 -8.81
C GLY A 19 -1.98 -5.22 -9.26
N LYS A 20 -0.87 -5.94 -9.40
CA LYS A 20 -0.86 -7.38 -9.72
C LYS A 20 -1.48 -8.22 -8.59
N ALA A 21 -1.15 -7.92 -7.34
CA ALA A 21 -1.72 -8.62 -6.18
C ALA A 21 -3.24 -8.44 -6.07
N LEU A 22 -3.76 -7.26 -6.40
CA LEU A 22 -5.21 -7.02 -6.45
C LEU A 22 -5.93 -7.89 -7.49
N VAL A 23 -5.33 -8.08 -8.67
CA VAL A 23 -5.89 -8.98 -9.69
C VAL A 23 -5.94 -10.42 -9.16
N GLU A 24 -4.86 -10.90 -8.54
CA GLU A 24 -4.81 -12.25 -7.97
C GLU A 24 -5.82 -12.43 -6.83
N LEU A 25 -5.94 -11.47 -5.93
CA LEU A 25 -6.96 -11.47 -4.86
C LEU A 25 -8.38 -11.45 -5.45
N GLY A 26 -8.60 -10.68 -6.50
CA GLY A 26 -9.86 -10.64 -7.21
C GLY A 26 -10.29 -12.00 -7.78
N ASN A 27 -9.33 -12.83 -8.19
CA ASN A 27 -9.59 -14.19 -8.67
C ASN A 27 -10.01 -15.17 -7.56
N THR A 28 -9.53 -14.94 -6.34
CA THR A 28 -9.61 -15.95 -5.27
C THR A 28 -10.59 -15.60 -4.15
N ASP A 29 -10.91 -14.31 -3.95
CA ASP A 29 -11.80 -13.88 -2.88
C ASP A 29 -12.90 -12.93 -3.40
N ALA A 30 -14.15 -13.38 -3.28
CA ALA A 30 -15.34 -12.62 -3.65
C ALA A 30 -15.60 -11.38 -2.79
N LYS A 31 -15.01 -11.31 -1.59
CA LYS A 31 -15.18 -10.19 -0.65
C LYS A 31 -14.29 -9.00 -0.95
N ILE A 32 -13.24 -9.18 -1.75
CA ILE A 32 -12.33 -8.10 -2.13
C ILE A 32 -13.07 -7.10 -3.02
N LEU A 33 -13.01 -5.83 -2.63
CA LEU A 33 -13.45 -4.70 -3.44
C LEU A 33 -12.34 -3.67 -3.53
N VAL A 34 -12.20 -3.03 -4.67
CA VAL A 34 -11.15 -2.01 -4.91
C VAL A 34 -11.84 -0.68 -5.20
N LEU A 35 -11.52 0.32 -4.40
CA LEU A 35 -12.02 1.68 -4.56
C LEU A 35 -10.86 2.60 -4.94
N ASP A 36 -11.10 3.51 -5.86
CA ASP A 36 -10.08 4.48 -6.31
C ASP A 36 -10.69 5.88 -6.42
N ALA A 37 -9.86 6.90 -6.21
CA ALA A 37 -10.26 8.30 -6.30
C ALA A 37 -9.81 8.94 -7.63
N ASP A 38 -10.20 8.32 -8.77
CA ASP A 38 -9.89 8.78 -10.14
C ASP A 38 -8.38 8.79 -10.46
N LEU A 39 -7.62 7.91 -9.82
CA LEU A 39 -6.17 7.77 -10.01
C LEU A 39 -5.75 6.35 -10.45
N ALA A 40 -6.68 5.55 -10.97
CA ALA A 40 -6.50 4.12 -11.22
C ALA A 40 -5.28 3.76 -12.08
N ALA A 41 -4.90 4.61 -13.03
CA ALA A 41 -3.69 4.41 -13.85
C ALA A 41 -2.40 4.59 -13.01
N ALA A 42 -2.39 5.59 -12.12
CA ALA A 42 -1.24 5.93 -11.29
C ALA A 42 -1.08 4.99 -10.09
N THR A 43 -2.17 4.64 -9.43
CA THR A 43 -2.21 3.69 -8.29
C THR A 43 -2.06 2.24 -8.70
N LYS A 44 -2.23 1.93 -10.00
CA LYS A 44 -2.24 0.58 -10.60
C LYS A 44 -3.49 -0.24 -10.29
N THR A 45 -4.50 0.32 -9.64
CA THR A 45 -5.81 -0.32 -9.46
C THR A 45 -6.54 -0.54 -10.79
N GLY A 46 -6.16 0.19 -11.84
CA GLY A 46 -6.63 -0.02 -13.20
C GLY A 46 -6.41 -1.43 -13.74
N MET A 47 -5.45 -2.19 -13.19
CA MET A 47 -5.28 -3.61 -13.51
C MET A 47 -6.49 -4.42 -13.02
N CYS A 48 -6.92 -4.19 -11.77
CA CYS A 48 -8.11 -4.82 -11.21
C CYS A 48 -9.39 -4.36 -11.96
N LYS A 49 -9.53 -3.07 -12.24
CA LYS A 49 -10.64 -2.53 -13.05
C LYS A 49 -10.81 -3.26 -14.39
N LYS A 50 -9.70 -3.63 -15.03
CA LYS A 50 -9.69 -4.31 -16.32
C LYS A 50 -10.13 -5.77 -16.22
N GLU A 51 -9.60 -6.50 -15.25
CA GLU A 51 -9.83 -7.94 -15.09
C GLU A 51 -11.09 -8.26 -14.27
N HIS A 52 -11.46 -7.39 -13.33
CA HIS A 52 -12.58 -7.54 -12.40
C HIS A 52 -13.40 -6.24 -12.29
N PRO A 53 -14.04 -5.78 -13.39
CA PRO A 53 -14.78 -4.51 -13.36
C PRO A 53 -15.91 -4.49 -12.32
N GLU A 54 -16.48 -5.64 -11.98
CA GLU A 54 -17.54 -5.80 -10.97
C GLU A 54 -17.05 -5.61 -9.53
N LYS A 55 -15.73 -5.65 -9.31
CA LYS A 55 -15.09 -5.44 -8.01
C LYS A 55 -14.45 -4.06 -7.87
N PHE A 56 -14.55 -3.23 -8.90
CA PHE A 56 -13.92 -1.93 -8.93
C PHE A 56 -14.95 -0.80 -8.84
N ILE A 57 -14.68 0.17 -7.97
CA ILE A 57 -15.51 1.35 -7.75
C ILE A 57 -14.65 2.60 -7.90
N ASP A 58 -14.93 3.42 -8.91
CA ASP A 58 -14.34 4.74 -9.03
C ASP A 58 -15.22 5.75 -8.27
N CYS A 59 -14.66 6.37 -7.25
CA CYS A 59 -15.37 7.33 -6.40
C CYS A 59 -15.21 8.77 -6.88
N GLY A 60 -14.48 8.99 -7.98
CA GLY A 60 -14.07 10.31 -8.42
C GLY A 60 -13.04 10.95 -7.48
N ILE A 61 -12.72 12.21 -7.68
CA ILE A 61 -11.77 12.96 -6.84
C ILE A 61 -12.43 13.33 -5.50
N ALA A 62 -12.68 12.30 -4.67
CA ALA A 62 -13.45 12.42 -3.44
C ALA A 62 -12.96 11.44 -2.36
N GLU A 63 -11.72 11.58 -1.90
CA GLU A 63 -11.04 10.62 -1.03
C GLU A 63 -11.75 10.43 0.32
N ALA A 64 -12.30 11.50 0.89
CA ALA A 64 -13.08 11.42 2.12
C ALA A 64 -14.36 10.60 1.93
N ASN A 65 -15.07 10.81 0.82
CA ASN A 65 -16.25 10.02 0.47
C ASN A 65 -15.89 8.54 0.20
N MET A 66 -14.83 8.29 -0.57
CA MET A 66 -14.31 6.95 -0.82
C MET A 66 -14.04 6.19 0.48
N THR A 67 -13.41 6.85 1.46
CA THR A 67 -13.13 6.30 2.78
C THR A 67 -14.41 5.94 3.53
N GLY A 68 -15.44 6.81 3.48
CA GLY A 68 -16.76 6.54 4.06
C GLY A 68 -17.48 5.37 3.39
N ILE A 69 -17.46 5.28 2.06
CA ILE A 69 -18.00 4.15 1.30
C ILE A 69 -17.32 2.84 1.72
N ALA A 70 -15.99 2.83 1.80
CA ALA A 70 -15.24 1.66 2.22
C ALA A 70 -15.57 1.22 3.65
N ALA A 71 -15.73 2.17 4.57
CA ALA A 71 -16.18 1.88 5.94
C ALA A 71 -17.55 1.17 5.92
N GLY A 72 -18.52 1.67 5.15
CA GLY A 72 -19.84 1.04 4.98
C GLY A 72 -19.76 -0.36 4.39
N LEU A 73 -18.97 -0.55 3.32
CA LEU A 73 -18.76 -1.86 2.68
C LEU A 73 -18.14 -2.87 3.65
N SER A 74 -17.20 -2.44 4.47
CA SER A 74 -16.59 -3.30 5.49
C SER A 74 -17.61 -3.80 6.52
N THR A 75 -18.60 -2.99 6.90
CA THR A 75 -19.68 -3.43 7.80
C THR A 75 -20.63 -4.44 7.15
N CYS A 76 -20.64 -4.50 5.82
CA CYS A 76 -21.38 -5.51 5.04
C CYS A 76 -20.58 -6.81 4.82
N GLY A 77 -19.38 -6.93 5.39
CA GLY A 77 -18.54 -8.13 5.32
C GLY A 77 -17.57 -8.17 4.13
N TYR A 78 -17.44 -7.07 3.40
CA TYR A 78 -16.41 -6.94 2.36
C TYR A 78 -15.05 -6.54 2.94
N VAL A 79 -14.00 -6.75 2.15
CA VAL A 79 -12.62 -6.31 2.44
C VAL A 79 -12.23 -5.26 1.40
N PRO A 80 -12.59 -3.99 1.62
CA PRO A 80 -12.28 -2.93 0.66
C PRO A 80 -10.82 -2.49 0.74
N PHE A 81 -10.19 -2.37 -0.44
CA PHE A 81 -8.92 -1.69 -0.66
C PHE A 81 -9.21 -0.31 -1.23
N VAL A 82 -8.87 0.75 -0.50
CA VAL A 82 -9.04 2.14 -0.95
C VAL A 82 -7.70 2.69 -1.44
N SER A 83 -7.68 3.24 -2.63
CA SER A 83 -6.45 3.66 -3.30
C SER A 83 -6.50 5.10 -3.76
N THR A 84 -5.48 5.84 -3.38
CA THR A 84 -5.18 7.21 -3.81
C THR A 84 -3.69 7.50 -3.50
N PHE A 85 -3.23 8.72 -3.72
CA PHE A 85 -1.88 9.11 -3.29
C PHE A 85 -1.80 9.23 -1.77
N ALA A 86 -0.62 8.98 -1.22
CA ALA A 86 -0.39 9.01 0.22
C ALA A 86 -0.77 10.37 0.85
N MET A 87 -0.46 11.48 0.17
CA MET A 87 -0.84 12.80 0.62
C MET A 87 -2.36 12.97 0.76
N PHE A 88 -3.12 12.37 -0.12
CA PHE A 88 -4.59 12.49 -0.08
C PHE A 88 -5.24 11.52 0.90
N ALA A 89 -4.70 10.29 1.01
CA ALA A 89 -5.17 9.32 2.00
C ALA A 89 -4.90 9.79 3.43
N SER A 90 -3.68 10.28 3.70
CA SER A 90 -3.24 10.66 5.04
C SER A 90 -3.49 12.11 5.39
N GLY A 91 -3.64 12.97 4.42
CA GLY A 91 -3.95 14.40 4.63
C GLY A 91 -5.45 14.69 4.46
N ARG A 92 -5.94 14.66 3.21
CA ARG A 92 -7.32 15.04 2.87
C ARG A 92 -8.38 14.17 3.55
N ALA A 93 -8.18 12.86 3.61
CA ALA A 93 -9.13 11.91 4.19
C ALA A 93 -8.78 11.47 5.62
N TYR A 94 -7.81 12.10 6.28
CA TYR A 94 -7.32 11.66 7.59
C TYR A 94 -8.41 11.50 8.64
N GLU A 95 -9.31 12.48 8.72
CA GLU A 95 -10.40 12.42 9.69
C GLU A 95 -11.30 11.21 9.46
N GLN A 96 -11.67 10.91 8.22
CA GLN A 96 -12.49 9.75 7.87
C GLN A 96 -11.74 8.45 8.13
N VAL A 97 -10.45 8.39 7.80
CA VAL A 97 -9.62 7.21 8.14
C VAL A 97 -9.59 6.98 9.64
N ARG A 98 -9.39 8.05 10.43
CA ARG A 98 -9.34 7.97 11.89
C ARG A 98 -10.69 7.56 12.50
N ASN A 99 -11.76 8.23 12.13
CA ASN A 99 -13.06 8.13 12.81
C ASN A 99 -14.00 7.08 12.19
N ALA A 100 -14.00 6.95 10.85
CA ALA A 100 -14.88 5.98 10.19
C ALA A 100 -14.24 4.58 10.07
N ILE A 101 -12.91 4.46 10.08
CA ILE A 101 -12.20 3.19 9.93
C ILE A 101 -11.46 2.80 11.21
N GLY A 102 -10.56 3.66 11.69
CA GLY A 102 -9.69 3.34 12.82
C GLY A 102 -10.44 3.18 14.14
N TYR A 103 -11.28 4.14 14.50
CA TYR A 103 -12.05 4.13 15.76
C TYR A 103 -12.94 2.88 15.93
N PRO A 104 -13.77 2.49 14.93
CA PRO A 104 -14.54 1.26 14.99
C PRO A 104 -13.74 0.00 14.62
N HIS A 105 -12.44 0.13 14.32
CA HIS A 105 -11.53 -0.97 13.96
C HIS A 105 -12.03 -1.80 12.75
N LEU A 106 -12.48 -1.11 11.69
CA LEU A 106 -13.05 -1.76 10.51
C LEU A 106 -11.98 -2.40 9.62
N ASN A 107 -12.37 -3.47 8.94
CA ASN A 107 -11.49 -4.23 8.06
C ASN A 107 -11.32 -3.56 6.68
N VAL A 108 -10.66 -2.41 6.65
CA VAL A 108 -10.37 -1.62 5.45
C VAL A 108 -8.87 -1.52 5.22
N LYS A 109 -8.44 -1.67 3.97
CA LYS A 109 -7.03 -1.56 3.54
C LYS A 109 -6.82 -0.24 2.81
N ILE A 110 -6.11 0.68 3.43
CA ILE A 110 -5.76 1.98 2.84
C ILE A 110 -4.44 1.79 2.08
N ALA A 111 -4.52 1.65 0.77
CA ALA A 111 -3.37 1.40 -0.10
C ALA A 111 -2.93 2.69 -0.77
N ALA A 112 -1.99 3.37 -0.14
CA ALA A 112 -1.52 4.69 -0.51
C ALA A 112 -0.26 4.61 -1.37
N THR A 113 -0.30 5.18 -2.56
CA THR A 113 0.84 5.24 -3.49
C THR A 113 1.49 6.62 -3.50
N HIS A 114 2.62 6.77 -4.18
CA HIS A 114 3.33 8.06 -4.33
C HIS A 114 3.79 8.64 -2.98
N ALA A 115 4.10 7.79 -2.01
CA ALA A 115 4.54 8.22 -0.71
C ALA A 115 5.99 8.74 -0.71
N GLY A 116 6.32 9.60 0.24
CA GLY A 116 7.66 10.16 0.43
C GLY A 116 7.96 11.32 -0.51
N ILE A 117 9.25 11.57 -0.71
CA ILE A 117 9.76 12.70 -1.52
C ILE A 117 9.91 12.39 -3.01
N SER A 118 9.92 11.11 -3.38
CA SER A 118 10.23 10.67 -4.75
C SER A 118 8.98 10.59 -5.66
N VAL A 119 8.12 11.60 -5.59
CA VAL A 119 6.88 11.70 -6.39
C VAL A 119 7.17 12.11 -7.84
N GLY A 120 8.19 12.94 -8.07
CA GLY A 120 8.56 13.45 -9.38
C GLY A 120 7.96 14.81 -9.68
N GLU A 121 7.46 14.99 -10.91
CA GLU A 121 6.99 16.25 -11.46
C GLU A 121 5.79 16.89 -10.75
N ASP A 122 4.99 16.09 -10.03
CA ASP A 122 3.87 16.62 -9.24
C ASP A 122 4.34 17.55 -8.09
N GLY A 123 5.58 17.37 -7.64
CA GLY A 123 6.26 18.28 -6.73
C GLY A 123 5.74 18.27 -5.30
N ALA A 124 6.06 19.34 -4.57
CA ALA A 124 5.90 19.43 -3.11
C ALA A 124 4.46 19.26 -2.60
N THR A 125 3.46 19.61 -3.40
CA THR A 125 2.05 19.48 -3.00
C THR A 125 1.58 18.00 -2.94
N HIS A 126 2.32 17.10 -3.57
CA HIS A 126 2.03 15.67 -3.65
C HIS A 126 3.02 14.82 -2.84
N GLN A 127 4.16 15.38 -2.46
CA GLN A 127 5.11 14.72 -1.55
C GLN A 127 4.47 14.51 -0.19
N CYS A 128 4.60 13.30 0.36
CA CYS A 128 4.02 12.96 1.65
C CYS A 128 5.07 12.31 2.55
N ASN A 129 5.58 13.07 3.50
CA ASN A 129 6.60 12.64 4.45
C ASN A 129 6.04 12.28 5.82
N GLU A 130 4.82 12.73 6.11
CA GLU A 130 4.14 12.66 7.39
C GLU A 130 3.16 11.49 7.51
N ASP A 131 2.86 10.78 6.44
CA ASP A 131 1.85 9.73 6.37
C ASP A 131 2.04 8.61 7.41
N ILE A 132 3.26 8.12 7.58
CA ILE A 132 3.58 7.10 8.58
C ILE A 132 3.29 7.62 10.00
N ALA A 133 3.67 8.85 10.32
CA ALA A 133 3.43 9.44 11.63
C ALA A 133 1.93 9.59 11.89
N LEU A 134 1.18 10.11 10.93
CA LEU A 134 -0.28 10.29 11.02
C LEU A 134 -0.99 8.94 11.20
N MET A 135 -0.68 7.94 10.39
CA MET A 135 -1.32 6.64 10.47
C MET A 135 -0.96 5.88 11.74
N ARG A 136 0.28 6.00 12.22
CA ARG A 136 0.69 5.42 13.50
C ARG A 136 0.04 6.07 14.71
N SER A 137 -0.47 7.29 14.61
CA SER A 137 -1.21 7.95 15.69
C SER A 137 -2.63 7.39 15.90
N ILE A 138 -3.13 6.58 14.96
CA ILE A 138 -4.45 5.95 15.03
C ILE A 138 -4.31 4.62 15.78
N PRO A 139 -4.93 4.45 16.97
CA PRO A 139 -4.86 3.20 17.72
C PRO A 139 -5.35 2.00 16.91
N GLY A 140 -4.57 0.92 16.90
CA GLY A 140 -4.91 -0.31 16.18
C GLY A 140 -4.67 -0.28 14.66
N MET A 141 -4.24 0.84 14.09
CA MET A 141 -3.84 0.90 12.68
C MET A 141 -2.52 0.15 12.48
N VAL A 142 -2.54 -0.83 11.60
CA VAL A 142 -1.33 -1.52 11.12
C VAL A 142 -0.73 -0.71 9.98
N VAL A 143 0.58 -0.42 10.02
CA VAL A 143 1.29 0.32 8.98
C VAL A 143 2.35 -0.58 8.37
N ILE A 144 2.28 -0.78 7.05
CA ILE A 144 3.20 -1.63 6.28
C ILE A 144 3.85 -0.77 5.18
N ASN A 145 5.18 -0.79 5.13
CA ASN A 145 5.98 -0.05 4.14
C ASN A 145 7.00 -1.01 3.49
N PRO A 146 6.61 -1.76 2.45
CA PRO A 146 7.46 -2.76 1.82
C PRO A 146 8.61 -2.12 1.04
N CYS A 147 9.78 -2.76 1.04
CA CYS A 147 10.98 -2.24 0.40
C CYS A 147 11.09 -2.58 -1.10
N ASP A 148 10.47 -3.68 -1.56
CA ASP A 148 10.51 -4.10 -2.96
C ASP A 148 9.18 -4.74 -3.40
N ASP A 149 9.13 -5.24 -4.63
CA ASP A 149 7.91 -5.81 -5.21
C ASP A 149 7.56 -7.18 -4.62
N ILE A 150 8.55 -7.97 -4.23
CA ILE A 150 8.35 -9.30 -3.61
C ILE A 150 7.67 -9.10 -2.25
N GLU A 151 8.23 -8.23 -1.41
CA GLU A 151 7.64 -7.89 -0.12
C GLU A 151 6.27 -7.22 -0.30
N ALA A 152 6.14 -6.28 -1.24
CA ALA A 152 4.90 -5.57 -1.50
C ALA A 152 3.75 -6.53 -1.86
N LYS A 153 3.99 -7.48 -2.75
CA LYS A 153 3.00 -8.49 -3.11
C LYS A 153 2.53 -9.30 -1.90
N GLN A 154 3.47 -9.86 -1.13
CA GLN A 154 3.15 -10.67 0.05
C GLN A 154 2.46 -9.84 1.14
N ALA A 155 2.87 -8.60 1.34
CA ALA A 155 2.24 -7.67 2.28
C ALA A 155 0.77 -7.38 1.94
N VAL A 156 0.43 -7.28 0.65
CA VAL A 156 -0.97 -7.11 0.19
C VAL A 156 -1.82 -8.32 0.55
N PHE A 157 -1.33 -9.55 0.34
CA PHE A 157 -2.02 -10.77 0.74
C PHE A 157 -2.18 -10.85 2.27
N ALA A 158 -1.11 -10.60 3.02
CA ALA A 158 -1.17 -10.59 4.48
C ALA A 158 -2.13 -9.53 5.02
N ALA A 159 -2.18 -8.36 4.38
CA ALA A 159 -3.16 -7.33 4.71
C ALA A 159 -4.61 -7.78 4.43
N ALA A 160 -4.86 -8.51 3.33
CA ALA A 160 -6.20 -9.03 3.02
C ALA A 160 -6.70 -10.01 4.08
N GLU A 161 -5.80 -10.86 4.61
CA GLU A 161 -6.10 -11.85 5.66
C GLU A 161 -6.26 -11.21 7.05
N TYR A 162 -5.55 -10.12 7.33
CA TYR A 162 -5.62 -9.44 8.62
C TYR A 162 -6.98 -8.77 8.81
N VAL A 163 -7.67 -9.07 9.90
CA VAL A 163 -8.96 -8.44 10.24
C VAL A 163 -8.71 -7.16 11.04
N GLY A 164 -8.91 -6.02 10.41
CA GLY A 164 -8.70 -4.71 10.99
C GLY A 164 -8.14 -3.69 9.98
N PRO A 165 -7.93 -2.44 10.41
CA PRO A 165 -7.44 -1.38 9.54
C PRO A 165 -5.95 -1.54 9.24
N VAL A 166 -5.59 -1.45 7.95
CA VAL A 166 -4.20 -1.51 7.48
C VAL A 166 -3.91 -0.35 6.56
N TYR A 167 -2.81 0.35 6.79
CA TYR A 167 -2.23 1.32 5.88
C TYR A 167 -1.04 0.69 5.14
N LEU A 168 -1.18 0.51 3.83
CA LEU A 168 -0.15 0.01 2.93
C LEU A 168 0.48 1.19 2.19
N ARG A 169 1.79 1.35 2.31
CA ARG A 169 2.53 2.47 1.77
C ARG A 169 3.38 2.06 0.58
N PHE A 170 3.15 2.64 -0.58
CA PHE A 170 3.88 2.32 -1.81
C PHE A 170 4.55 3.54 -2.43
N GLY A 171 5.74 3.33 -2.99
CA GLY A 171 6.45 4.35 -3.77
C GLY A 171 5.97 4.44 -5.22
N ARG A 172 6.31 5.56 -5.88
CA ARG A 172 6.09 5.76 -7.33
C ARG A 172 7.17 5.12 -8.18
N LEU A 173 8.44 5.31 -7.78
CA LEU A 173 9.59 4.92 -8.57
C LEU A 173 9.89 3.42 -8.44
N ALA A 174 10.50 2.86 -9.48
CA ALA A 174 11.06 1.52 -9.42
C ALA A 174 12.27 1.50 -8.47
N VAL A 175 12.26 0.55 -7.55
CA VAL A 175 13.30 0.31 -6.55
C VAL A 175 13.99 -1.02 -6.80
N PRO A 176 15.26 -1.19 -6.35
CA PRO A 176 15.94 -2.48 -6.46
C PRO A 176 15.15 -3.60 -5.77
N VAL A 177 15.12 -4.77 -6.40
CA VAL A 177 14.63 -5.99 -5.76
C VAL A 177 15.75 -6.52 -4.87
N VAL A 178 15.50 -6.60 -3.56
CA VAL A 178 16.48 -6.99 -2.54
C VAL A 178 16.15 -8.33 -1.89
N ASN A 179 14.87 -8.71 -1.89
CA ASN A 179 14.41 -10.00 -1.38
C ASN A 179 14.55 -11.10 -2.44
N GLY A 180 14.85 -12.32 -2.02
CA GLY A 180 14.87 -13.51 -2.88
C GLY A 180 13.48 -14.13 -3.06
N GLU A 181 13.39 -15.12 -3.96
CA GLU A 181 12.13 -15.86 -4.20
C GLU A 181 11.67 -16.68 -2.98
N ASP A 182 12.58 -16.99 -2.07
CA ASP A 182 12.33 -17.70 -0.81
C ASP A 182 11.87 -16.79 0.33
N TYR A 183 11.80 -15.46 0.09
CA TYR A 183 11.33 -14.49 1.08
C TYR A 183 9.91 -14.80 1.54
N LYS A 184 9.70 -14.70 2.85
CA LYS A 184 8.38 -14.86 3.49
C LYS A 184 8.08 -13.65 4.35
N PHE A 185 7.04 -12.93 3.98
CA PHE A 185 6.54 -11.82 4.76
C PHE A 185 5.78 -12.34 5.99
N GLU A 186 6.15 -11.84 7.16
CA GLU A 186 5.41 -12.05 8.40
C GLU A 186 5.07 -10.70 9.04
N LEU A 187 3.78 -10.43 9.21
CA LEU A 187 3.31 -9.17 9.80
C LEU A 187 3.89 -8.99 11.21
N GLY A 188 4.49 -7.81 11.45
CA GLY A 188 5.10 -7.46 12.74
C GLY A 188 6.51 -8.01 12.96
N LYS A 189 7.11 -8.66 11.98
CA LYS A 189 8.50 -9.14 12.06
C LYS A 189 9.40 -8.38 11.10
N GLY A 190 10.62 -8.12 11.54
CA GLY A 190 11.71 -7.60 10.71
C GLY A 190 12.63 -8.74 10.25
N VAL A 191 13.33 -8.51 9.14
CA VAL A 191 14.29 -9.45 8.57
C VAL A 191 15.70 -8.93 8.79
N THR A 192 16.61 -9.75 9.32
CA THR A 192 18.02 -9.41 9.45
C THR A 192 18.71 -9.60 8.10
N LEU A 193 19.05 -8.48 7.45
CA LEU A 193 19.75 -8.51 6.17
C LEU A 193 21.25 -8.67 6.33
N LYS A 194 21.82 -8.22 7.47
CA LYS A 194 23.25 -8.30 7.76
C LYS A 194 23.48 -8.41 9.26
N GLU A 195 24.25 -9.41 9.66
CA GLU A 195 24.69 -9.59 11.03
C GLU A 195 25.76 -8.56 11.41
N GLY A 196 25.78 -8.18 12.69
CA GLY A 196 26.75 -7.25 13.27
C GLY A 196 26.69 -7.23 14.78
N ASN A 197 27.64 -6.51 15.42
CA ASN A 197 27.75 -6.47 16.87
C ASN A 197 28.02 -5.06 17.47
N LYS A 198 28.04 -4.03 16.65
CA LYS A 198 28.33 -2.65 17.10
C LYS A 198 27.14 -1.73 17.02
N VAL A 199 26.34 -1.82 15.96
CA VAL A 199 25.21 -0.93 15.67
C VAL A 199 24.10 -1.75 15.04
N THR A 200 22.85 -1.47 15.39
CA THR A 200 21.67 -1.98 14.70
C THR A 200 21.07 -0.85 13.87
N LEU A 201 20.92 -1.09 12.56
CA LEU A 201 20.21 -0.19 11.64
C LEU A 201 18.85 -0.82 11.33
N ILE A 202 17.76 -0.09 11.62
CA ILE A 202 16.40 -0.52 11.32
C ILE A 202 15.87 0.41 10.22
N ALA A 203 15.46 -0.18 9.11
CA ALA A 203 14.93 0.54 7.94
C ALA A 203 13.60 -0.05 7.47
N THR A 204 12.81 0.74 6.76
CA THR A 204 11.57 0.32 6.10
C THR A 204 11.48 0.97 4.72
N GLY A 205 10.84 0.32 3.76
CA GLY A 205 10.59 0.87 2.43
C GLY A 205 11.76 0.88 1.47
#